data_7070db0deadc42a84ed70471571bd277
#
_entry.id   7070db0deadc42a84ed70471571bd277
#
_cell.length_a   1.000
_cell.length_b   1.000
_cell.length_c   1.000
_cell.angle_alpha   90.00
_cell.angle_beta   90.00
_cell.angle_gamma   90.00
#
_symmetry.space_group_name_H-M   'P 1'
#
loop_
_entity.id
_entity.type
_entity.pdbx_description
1 polymer ?
#
loop_
_entity_poly.entity_id
_entity_poly.type
_entity_poly.pdbx_seq_one_letter_code
_entity_poly.pdbx_strand_id
1 'polypeptide(L)'
;MRVFVTGGTGFIGGQVVRKLRERGDEVRALVRSPDKGQALADLGCELVSGTLSNKDAIGAGMQGCEAAIHGAAVYEVGIPESEHRAMYEANVLGTENVLRAALDAKVPKVVYISTVAAFGNTHGEVVDETYEHPGGSFTSYYEETKVEAHRLAKRLIAEEGLPCVIVQPEPAGILVCRLII
;
A
#
# COMPACT_ATOMS: atom_id res chain seq x y z
N MET A 1 19.02 1.72 -4.97
CA MET A 1 18.08 2.84 -4.68
C MET A 1 17.76 2.83 -3.21
N ARG A 2 17.37 3.98 -2.66
CA ARG A 2 16.76 4.06 -1.33
C ARG A 2 15.24 4.01 -1.46
N VAL A 3 14.61 3.02 -0.83
CA VAL A 3 13.18 2.73 -0.98
C VAL A 3 12.49 2.80 0.38
N PHE A 4 11.44 3.63 0.48
CA PHE A 4 10.55 3.63 1.65
C PHE A 4 9.44 2.60 1.47
N VAL A 5 9.20 1.76 2.48
CA VAL A 5 8.22 0.69 2.41
C VAL A 5 7.27 0.74 3.61
N THR A 6 5.97 0.68 3.34
CA THR A 6 4.96 0.41 4.36
C THR A 6 4.39 -0.99 4.16
N GLY A 7 3.99 -1.64 5.24
CA GLY A 7 3.48 -3.02 5.18
C GLY A 7 4.56 -4.09 5.03
N GLY A 8 5.85 -3.74 5.19
CA GLY A 8 6.98 -4.67 5.07
C GLY A 8 6.95 -5.88 6.02
N THR A 9 6.20 -5.81 7.11
CA THR A 9 6.00 -6.94 8.04
C THR A 9 4.88 -7.90 7.61
N GLY A 10 4.12 -7.55 6.56
CA GLY A 10 3.05 -8.38 6.02
C GLY A 10 3.56 -9.40 5.00
N PHE A 11 2.64 -10.27 4.54
CA PHE A 11 2.97 -11.36 3.61
C PHE A 11 3.59 -10.85 2.29
N ILE A 12 2.88 -9.97 1.58
CA ILE A 12 3.37 -9.40 0.30
C ILE A 12 4.57 -8.49 0.56
N GLY A 13 4.42 -7.55 1.51
CA GLY A 13 5.47 -6.57 1.79
C GLY A 13 6.78 -7.18 2.25
N GLY A 14 6.75 -8.27 3.03
CA GLY A 14 7.95 -9.00 3.43
C GLY A 14 8.70 -9.61 2.26
N GLN A 15 7.99 -10.14 1.26
CA GLN A 15 8.62 -10.64 0.03
C GLN A 15 9.20 -9.49 -0.81
N VAL A 16 8.49 -8.38 -0.91
CA VAL A 16 8.99 -7.17 -1.60
C VAL A 16 10.28 -6.68 -0.95
N VAL A 17 10.29 -6.53 0.38
CA VAL A 17 11.50 -6.08 1.10
C VAL A 17 12.66 -7.04 0.88
N ARG A 18 12.43 -8.35 0.96
CA ARG A 18 13.47 -9.35 0.70
C ARG A 18 14.08 -9.17 -0.70
N LYS A 19 13.24 -9.04 -1.73
CA LYS A 19 13.67 -8.83 -3.10
C LYS A 19 14.45 -7.53 -3.30
N LEU A 20 14.03 -6.45 -2.66
CA LEU A 20 14.75 -5.18 -2.67
C LEU A 20 16.16 -5.35 -2.06
N ARG A 21 16.24 -6.02 -0.89
CA ARG A 21 17.52 -6.26 -0.22
C ARG A 21 18.43 -7.20 -1.02
N GLU A 22 17.88 -8.26 -1.62
CA GLU A 22 18.64 -9.15 -2.53
C GLU A 22 19.21 -8.39 -3.73
N ARG A 23 18.52 -7.36 -4.22
CA ARG A 23 18.99 -6.47 -5.29
C ARG A 23 20.01 -5.44 -4.83
N GLY A 24 20.25 -5.31 -3.53
CA GLY A 24 21.19 -4.35 -2.95
C GLY A 24 20.58 -2.95 -2.70
N ASP A 25 19.26 -2.81 -2.71
CA ASP A 25 18.59 -1.55 -2.39
C ASP A 25 18.64 -1.27 -0.88
N GLU A 26 18.74 0.00 -0.49
CA GLU A 26 18.54 0.45 0.88
C GLU A 26 17.04 0.54 1.16
N VAL A 27 16.58 -0.12 2.21
CA VAL A 27 15.14 -0.12 2.56
C VAL A 27 14.93 0.57 3.90
N ARG A 28 14.05 1.58 3.91
CA ARG A 28 13.45 2.17 5.11
C ARG A 28 12.04 1.62 5.27
N ALA A 29 11.79 0.91 6.36
CA ALA A 29 10.51 0.26 6.59
C ALA A 29 9.74 0.92 7.73
N LEU A 30 8.53 1.42 7.45
CA LEU A 30 7.62 1.92 8.48
C LEU A 30 7.08 0.73 9.28
N VAL A 31 7.30 0.75 10.59
CA VAL A 31 6.87 -0.29 11.52
C VAL A 31 6.17 0.32 12.75
N ARG A 32 5.12 -0.35 13.23
CA ARG A 32 4.36 0.13 14.41
C ARG A 32 5.15 0.03 15.73
N SER A 33 6.07 -0.92 15.80
CA SER A 33 7.03 -1.06 16.88
C SER A 33 8.29 -1.76 16.39
N PRO A 34 9.48 -1.47 16.97
CA PRO A 34 10.73 -2.13 16.59
C PRO A 34 10.66 -3.66 16.67
N ASP A 35 10.02 -4.21 17.72
CA ASP A 35 9.88 -5.66 17.92
C ASP A 35 9.17 -6.34 16.73
N LYS A 36 8.14 -5.69 16.17
CA LYS A 36 7.44 -6.19 14.97
C LYS A 36 8.26 -6.05 13.71
N GLY A 37 9.27 -5.19 13.73
CA GLY A 37 10.20 -4.95 12.64
C GLY A 37 11.47 -5.78 12.69
N GLN A 38 11.70 -6.61 13.71
CA GLN A 38 12.99 -7.29 13.91
C GLN A 38 13.43 -8.08 12.67
N ALA A 39 12.53 -8.83 12.06
CA ALA A 39 12.86 -9.59 10.84
C ALA A 39 13.29 -8.69 9.66
N LEU A 40 12.83 -7.45 9.61
CA LEU A 40 13.26 -6.47 8.60
C LEU A 40 14.62 -5.87 8.97
N ALA A 41 14.86 -5.63 10.27
CA ALA A 41 16.18 -5.19 10.75
C ALA A 41 17.25 -6.26 10.47
N ASP A 42 16.94 -7.53 10.67
CA ASP A 42 17.83 -8.66 10.36
C ASP A 42 18.17 -8.75 8.86
N LEU A 43 17.28 -8.28 7.98
CA LEU A 43 17.55 -8.11 6.56
C LEU A 43 18.35 -6.84 6.24
N GLY A 44 18.75 -6.06 7.25
CA GLY A 44 19.49 -4.83 7.09
C GLY A 44 18.64 -3.63 6.66
N CYS A 45 17.35 -3.62 6.97
CA CYS A 45 16.49 -2.45 6.76
C CYS A 45 16.65 -1.43 7.88
N GLU A 46 16.57 -0.15 7.55
CA GLU A 46 16.39 0.94 8.51
C GLU A 46 14.92 0.96 8.95
N LEU A 47 14.65 0.85 10.26
CA LEU A 47 13.30 0.89 10.78
C LEU A 47 12.88 2.33 11.10
N VAL A 48 11.73 2.74 10.57
CA VAL A 48 11.06 4.00 10.90
C VAL A 48 9.87 3.67 11.80
N SER A 49 9.94 4.07 13.08
CA SER A 49 8.85 3.83 14.03
C SER A 49 7.69 4.79 13.78
N GLY A 50 6.50 4.24 13.55
CA GLY A 50 5.29 5.03 13.30
C GLY A 50 4.15 4.19 12.77
N THR A 51 2.99 4.82 12.71
CA THR A 51 1.76 4.27 12.11
C THR A 51 1.42 5.03 10.83
N LEU A 52 0.42 4.56 10.07
CA LEU A 52 -0.05 5.28 8.87
C LEU A 52 -0.72 6.64 9.20
N SER A 53 -1.05 6.91 10.45
CA SER A 53 -1.54 8.22 10.92
C SER A 53 -0.42 9.18 11.32
N ASN A 54 0.82 8.70 11.49
CA ASN A 54 1.97 9.53 11.87
C ASN A 54 2.62 10.14 10.62
N LYS A 55 2.07 11.28 10.16
CA LYS A 55 2.53 11.98 8.96
C LYS A 55 4.00 12.42 9.05
N ASP A 56 4.44 12.83 10.23
CA ASP A 56 5.82 13.28 10.44
C ASP A 56 6.81 12.12 10.27
N ALA A 57 6.52 10.96 10.86
CA ALA A 57 7.36 9.77 10.70
C ALA A 57 7.40 9.29 9.23
N ILE A 58 6.25 9.31 8.54
CA ILE A 58 6.17 8.96 7.12
C ILE A 58 7.00 9.93 6.28
N GLY A 59 6.79 11.24 6.47
CA GLY A 59 7.53 12.28 5.75
C GLY A 59 9.03 12.21 5.99
N ALA A 60 9.46 12.09 7.25
CA ALA A 60 10.87 11.93 7.59
C ALA A 60 11.48 10.66 6.99
N GLY A 61 10.75 9.54 7.03
CA GLY A 61 11.19 8.28 6.42
C GLY A 61 11.37 8.35 4.91
N MET A 62 10.58 9.17 4.23
CA MET A 62 10.63 9.34 2.77
C MET A 62 11.72 10.31 2.30
N GLN A 63 12.30 11.13 3.18
CA GLN A 63 13.32 12.10 2.79
C GLN A 63 14.51 11.43 2.11
N GLY A 64 14.81 11.87 0.88
CA GLY A 64 15.91 11.34 0.06
C GLY A 64 15.68 9.91 -0.46
N CYS A 65 14.45 9.38 -0.39
CA CYS A 65 14.11 8.14 -1.05
C CYS A 65 13.88 8.33 -2.55
N GLU A 66 14.34 7.37 -3.34
CA GLU A 66 14.18 7.34 -4.80
C GLU A 66 12.90 6.58 -5.21
N ALA A 67 12.33 5.80 -4.28
CA ALA A 67 11.06 5.13 -4.48
C ALA A 67 10.31 4.97 -3.16
N ALA A 68 8.98 4.83 -3.25
CA ALA A 68 8.12 4.44 -2.14
C ALA A 68 7.19 3.30 -2.56
N ILE A 69 7.00 2.32 -1.68
CA ILE A 69 6.08 1.20 -1.89
C ILE A 69 5.10 1.17 -0.73
N HIS A 70 3.84 1.44 -1.04
CA HIS A 70 2.75 1.41 -0.05
C HIS A 70 1.96 0.12 -0.16
N GLY A 71 2.19 -0.80 0.79
CA GLY A 71 1.50 -2.08 0.87
C GLY A 71 0.80 -2.33 2.21
N ALA A 72 0.83 -1.36 3.13
CA ALA A 72 0.15 -1.49 4.41
C ALA A 72 -1.36 -1.31 4.24
N ALA A 73 -2.12 -2.28 4.69
CA ALA A 73 -3.58 -2.24 4.78
C ALA A 73 -4.06 -3.22 5.85
N VAL A 74 -5.28 -3.03 6.34
CA VAL A 74 -6.03 -4.03 7.10
C VAL A 74 -6.84 -4.85 6.10
N TYR A 75 -6.59 -6.17 6.06
CA TYR A 75 -7.35 -7.13 5.26
C TYR A 75 -8.14 -8.03 6.20
N GLU A 76 -9.41 -7.77 6.34
CA GLU A 76 -10.32 -8.57 7.14
C GLU A 76 -11.74 -8.42 6.60
N VAL A 77 -12.41 -9.55 6.37
CA VAL A 77 -13.78 -9.60 5.83
C VAL A 77 -14.74 -9.98 6.96
N GLY A 78 -15.91 -9.33 6.99
CA GLY A 78 -16.95 -9.62 7.99
C GLY A 78 -16.66 -9.05 9.38
N ILE A 79 -15.88 -7.98 9.47
CA ILE A 79 -15.64 -7.27 10.74
C ILE A 79 -16.94 -6.62 11.26
N PRO A 80 -17.10 -6.51 12.58
CA PRO A 80 -18.23 -5.80 13.17
C PRO A 80 -18.13 -4.30 12.88
N GLU A 81 -19.28 -3.61 12.88
CA GLU A 81 -19.35 -2.18 12.59
C GLU A 81 -18.48 -1.32 13.52
N SER A 82 -18.28 -1.77 14.76
CA SER A 82 -17.40 -1.11 15.72
C SER A 82 -15.93 -1.01 15.26
N GLU A 83 -15.50 -1.85 14.32
CA GLU A 83 -14.13 -1.89 13.75
C GLU A 83 -14.02 -1.16 12.40
N HIS A 84 -15.14 -0.77 11.81
CA HIS A 84 -15.16 -0.06 10.51
C HIS A 84 -14.28 1.18 10.52
N ARG A 85 -14.39 1.99 11.59
CA ARG A 85 -13.58 3.20 11.71
C ARG A 85 -12.08 2.92 11.67
N ALA A 86 -11.62 1.91 12.40
CA ALA A 86 -10.20 1.56 12.42
C ALA A 86 -9.70 1.08 11.05
N MET A 87 -10.52 0.30 10.33
CA MET A 87 -10.20 -0.12 8.96
C MET A 87 -10.16 1.08 8.00
N TYR A 88 -11.12 2.00 8.09
CA TYR A 88 -11.14 3.21 7.27
C TYR A 88 -9.89 4.08 7.50
N GLU A 89 -9.56 4.32 8.77
CA GLU A 89 -8.37 5.08 9.16
C GLU A 89 -7.08 4.46 8.61
N ALA A 90 -6.99 3.12 8.59
CA ALA A 90 -5.83 2.43 8.05
C ALA A 90 -5.80 2.41 6.51
N ASN A 91 -6.92 2.02 5.88
CA ASN A 91 -6.95 1.73 4.45
C ASN A 91 -7.13 2.98 3.58
N VAL A 92 -7.92 3.96 4.04
CA VAL A 92 -8.20 5.17 3.27
C VAL A 92 -7.31 6.32 3.73
N LEU A 93 -7.45 6.77 5.00
CA LEU A 93 -6.67 7.91 5.49
C LEU A 93 -5.17 7.59 5.56
N GLY A 94 -4.82 6.35 5.92
CA GLY A 94 -3.44 5.88 5.90
C GLY A 94 -2.82 5.90 4.50
N THR A 95 -3.57 5.46 3.49
CA THR A 95 -3.15 5.54 2.09
C THR A 95 -2.99 7.00 1.66
N GLU A 96 -3.93 7.87 1.99
CA GLU A 96 -3.81 9.30 1.69
C GLU A 96 -2.55 9.90 2.30
N ASN A 97 -2.29 9.65 3.57
CA ASN A 97 -1.12 10.17 4.27
C ASN A 97 0.19 9.74 3.59
N VAL A 98 0.29 8.46 3.19
CA VAL A 98 1.50 7.94 2.53
C VAL A 98 1.69 8.54 1.14
N LEU A 99 0.63 8.60 0.33
CA LEU A 99 0.71 9.10 -1.03
C LEU A 99 0.98 10.62 -1.07
N ARG A 100 0.37 11.40 -0.16
CA ARG A 100 0.67 12.82 -0.03
C ARG A 100 2.09 13.08 0.47
N ALA A 101 2.56 12.30 1.44
CA ALA A 101 3.95 12.41 1.89
C ALA A 101 4.95 12.11 0.76
N ALA A 102 4.61 11.19 -0.16
CA ALA A 102 5.45 10.92 -1.33
C ALA A 102 5.49 12.11 -2.30
N LEU A 103 4.36 12.82 -2.50
CA LEU A 103 4.31 14.06 -3.25
C LEU A 103 5.16 15.16 -2.60
N ASP A 104 4.97 15.39 -1.30
CA ASP A 104 5.68 16.42 -0.53
C ASP A 104 7.19 16.18 -0.52
N ALA A 105 7.61 14.92 -0.37
CA ALA A 105 9.01 14.51 -0.42
C ALA A 105 9.58 14.43 -1.86
N LYS A 106 8.73 14.66 -2.88
CA LYS A 106 9.08 14.58 -4.32
C LYS A 106 9.70 13.22 -4.68
N VAL A 107 9.16 12.13 -4.13
CA VAL A 107 9.62 10.77 -4.44
C VAL A 107 9.32 10.46 -5.91
N PRO A 108 10.34 10.16 -6.75
CA PRO A 108 10.14 10.07 -8.19
C PRO A 108 9.43 8.81 -8.68
N LYS A 109 9.26 7.80 -7.81
CA LYS A 109 8.61 6.53 -8.14
C LYS A 109 7.80 6.03 -6.96
N VAL A 110 6.51 5.86 -7.15
CA VAL A 110 5.60 5.34 -6.12
C VAL A 110 4.91 4.07 -6.64
N VAL A 111 4.81 3.06 -5.78
CA VAL A 111 3.98 1.88 -6.05
C VAL A 111 2.94 1.77 -4.94
N TYR A 112 1.68 1.75 -5.31
CA TYR A 112 0.58 1.48 -4.40
C TYR A 112 0.01 0.08 -4.64
N ILE A 113 0.02 -0.76 -3.61
CA ILE A 113 -0.56 -2.11 -3.66
C ILE A 113 -2.04 -2.01 -3.30
N SER A 114 -2.86 -1.98 -4.32
CA SER A 114 -4.32 -2.02 -4.24
C SER A 114 -4.80 -3.50 -4.19
N THR A 115 -5.87 -3.83 -4.89
CA THR A 115 -6.43 -5.19 -4.99
C THR A 115 -7.40 -5.26 -6.16
N VAL A 116 -7.59 -6.43 -6.75
CA VAL A 116 -8.68 -6.67 -7.73
C VAL A 116 -10.07 -6.49 -7.11
N ALA A 117 -10.22 -6.60 -5.78
CA ALA A 117 -11.48 -6.27 -5.11
C ALA A 117 -11.93 -4.81 -5.35
N ALA A 118 -11.02 -3.91 -5.75
CA ALA A 118 -11.36 -2.54 -6.13
C ALA A 118 -12.17 -2.45 -7.44
N PHE A 119 -12.25 -3.52 -8.22
CA PHE A 119 -13.15 -3.61 -9.37
C PHE A 119 -14.59 -3.98 -8.97
N GLY A 120 -14.77 -4.66 -7.83
CA GLY A 120 -16.06 -5.18 -7.41
C GLY A 120 -16.52 -6.37 -8.26
N ASN A 121 -17.82 -6.53 -8.37
CA ASN A 121 -18.40 -7.59 -9.20
C ASN A 121 -18.45 -7.16 -10.66
N THR A 122 -17.62 -7.78 -11.50
CA THR A 122 -17.60 -7.55 -12.96
C THR A 122 -18.66 -8.36 -13.71
N HIS A 123 -19.51 -9.11 -13.02
CA HIS A 123 -20.53 -10.00 -13.61
C HIS A 123 -19.96 -11.02 -14.61
N GLY A 124 -18.69 -11.43 -14.41
CA GLY A 124 -17.99 -12.38 -15.27
C GLY A 124 -17.36 -11.75 -16.52
N GLU A 125 -17.38 -10.44 -16.65
CA GLU A 125 -16.67 -9.75 -17.72
C GLU A 125 -15.17 -9.71 -17.43
N VAL A 126 -14.37 -9.86 -18.48
CA VAL A 126 -12.93 -9.62 -18.43
C VAL A 126 -12.70 -8.12 -18.55
N VAL A 127 -12.11 -7.56 -17.51
CA VAL A 127 -11.86 -6.13 -17.40
C VAL A 127 -10.36 -5.85 -17.29
N ASP A 128 -9.96 -4.64 -17.63
CA ASP A 128 -8.60 -4.14 -17.52
C ASP A 128 -8.48 -3.02 -16.46
N GLU A 129 -7.32 -2.42 -16.35
CA GLU A 129 -7.01 -1.36 -15.39
C GLU A 129 -7.80 -0.06 -15.59
N THR A 130 -8.51 0.09 -16.69
CA THR A 130 -9.38 1.25 -16.96
C THR A 130 -10.78 1.09 -16.36
N TYR A 131 -11.13 -0.14 -15.97
CA TYR A 131 -12.43 -0.42 -15.37
C TYR A 131 -12.60 0.31 -14.03
N GLU A 132 -13.77 0.91 -13.86
CA GLU A 132 -14.16 1.59 -12.64
C GLU A 132 -15.26 0.79 -11.92
N HIS A 133 -15.11 0.63 -10.61
CA HIS A 133 -16.17 0.05 -9.79
C HIS A 133 -17.47 0.84 -9.97
N PRO A 134 -18.59 0.17 -10.33
CA PRO A 134 -19.84 0.86 -10.68
C PRO A 134 -20.48 1.63 -9.51
N GLY A 135 -20.03 1.38 -8.27
CA GLY A 135 -20.64 1.94 -7.07
C GLY A 135 -21.89 1.17 -6.64
N GLY A 136 -22.60 1.71 -5.66
CA GLY A 136 -23.89 1.19 -5.20
C GLY A 136 -23.78 0.22 -4.05
N SER A 137 -23.33 -0.99 -4.23
CA SER A 137 -23.20 -1.99 -3.18
C SER A 137 -21.81 -2.60 -3.13
N PHE A 138 -21.35 -2.89 -1.91
CA PHE A 138 -20.08 -3.56 -1.67
C PHE A 138 -20.34 -4.92 -1.01
N THR A 139 -19.52 -5.91 -1.31
CA THR A 139 -19.62 -7.26 -0.70
C THR A 139 -19.08 -7.28 0.72
N SER A 140 -18.27 -6.30 1.07
CA SER A 140 -17.68 -6.14 2.40
C SER A 140 -17.24 -4.70 2.64
N TYR A 141 -17.11 -4.33 3.92
CA TYR A 141 -16.53 -3.04 4.28
C TYR A 141 -15.06 -2.91 3.84
N TYR A 142 -14.34 -4.02 3.82
CA TYR A 142 -12.98 -4.06 3.23
C TYR A 142 -12.98 -3.60 1.77
N GLU A 143 -13.86 -4.17 0.93
CA GLU A 143 -13.99 -3.77 -0.47
C GLU A 143 -14.28 -2.27 -0.60
N GLU A 144 -15.26 -1.75 0.18
CA GLU A 144 -15.60 -0.32 0.21
C GLU A 144 -14.37 0.54 0.48
N THR A 145 -13.61 0.24 1.54
CA THR A 145 -12.39 1.00 1.87
C THR A 145 -11.32 0.91 0.79
N LYS A 146 -11.18 -0.23 0.13
CA LYS A 146 -10.19 -0.42 -0.94
C LYS A 146 -10.59 0.29 -2.24
N VAL A 147 -11.88 0.32 -2.57
CA VAL A 147 -12.41 1.11 -3.70
C VAL A 147 -12.15 2.60 -3.46
N GLU A 148 -12.43 3.09 -2.25
CA GLU A 148 -12.21 4.50 -1.92
C GLU A 148 -10.73 4.88 -1.97
N ALA A 149 -9.87 4.06 -1.38
CA ALA A 149 -8.41 4.27 -1.43
C ALA A 149 -7.85 4.20 -2.87
N HIS A 150 -8.39 3.31 -3.70
CA HIS A 150 -8.01 3.19 -5.11
C HIS A 150 -8.40 4.46 -5.90
N ARG A 151 -9.62 4.94 -5.73
CA ARG A 151 -10.11 6.19 -6.33
C ARG A 151 -9.30 7.40 -5.88
N LEU A 152 -8.96 7.45 -4.59
CA LEU A 152 -8.06 8.48 -4.05
C LEU A 152 -6.70 8.47 -4.77
N ALA A 153 -6.07 7.31 -4.91
CA ALA A 153 -4.79 7.18 -5.60
C ALA A 153 -4.89 7.62 -7.07
N LYS A 154 -5.92 7.18 -7.81
CA LYS A 154 -6.16 7.61 -9.20
C LYS A 154 -6.33 9.13 -9.30
N ARG A 155 -7.06 9.74 -8.36
CA ARG A 155 -7.23 11.19 -8.30
C ARG A 155 -5.91 11.92 -8.06
N LEU A 156 -5.08 11.48 -7.10
CA LEU A 156 -3.77 12.09 -6.86
C LEU A 156 -2.84 11.97 -8.08
N ILE A 157 -2.91 10.87 -8.81
CA ILE A 157 -2.17 10.68 -10.07
C ILE A 157 -2.64 11.69 -11.12
N ALA A 158 -3.95 11.81 -11.34
CA ALA A 158 -4.53 12.60 -12.41
C ALA A 158 -4.47 14.11 -12.14
N GLU A 159 -4.72 14.54 -10.91
CA GLU A 159 -4.91 15.95 -10.55
C GLU A 159 -3.66 16.57 -9.94
N GLU A 160 -2.85 15.80 -9.19
CA GLU A 160 -1.68 16.34 -8.47
C GLU A 160 -0.35 15.81 -9.04
N GLY A 161 -0.39 14.97 -10.08
CA GLY A 161 0.81 14.47 -10.77
C GLY A 161 1.64 13.50 -9.95
N LEU A 162 1.01 12.74 -9.01
CA LEU A 162 1.70 11.71 -8.24
C LEU A 162 2.31 10.65 -9.19
N PRO A 163 3.64 10.43 -9.18
CA PRO A 163 4.29 9.45 -10.06
C PRO A 163 4.09 8.01 -9.52
N CYS A 164 2.84 7.55 -9.50
CA CYS A 164 2.43 6.32 -8.89
C CYS A 164 1.91 5.30 -9.91
N VAL A 165 2.39 4.05 -9.75
CA VAL A 165 1.82 2.87 -10.39
C VAL A 165 0.97 2.14 -9.36
N ILE A 166 -0.26 1.78 -9.73
CA ILE A 166 -1.16 0.99 -8.89
C ILE A 166 -1.07 -0.47 -9.33
N VAL A 167 -0.80 -1.34 -8.38
CA VAL A 167 -0.75 -2.80 -8.59
C VAL A 167 -1.94 -3.44 -7.89
N GLN A 168 -2.67 -4.30 -8.59
CA GLN A 168 -3.87 -4.95 -8.08
C GLN A 168 -3.69 -6.48 -8.03
N PRO A 169 -3.06 -7.01 -6.95
CA PRO A 169 -2.91 -8.44 -6.79
C PRO A 169 -4.26 -9.12 -6.55
N GLU A 170 -4.39 -10.33 -7.08
CA GLU A 170 -5.53 -11.21 -6.85
C GLU A 170 -5.34 -12.00 -5.54
N PRO A 171 -6.36 -12.16 -4.70
CA PRO A 171 -6.27 -12.91 -3.44
C PRO A 171 -5.96 -14.41 -3.64
N ALA A 172 -6.45 -15.00 -4.73
CA ALA A 172 -6.21 -16.41 -5.06
C ALA A 172 -4.80 -16.68 -5.61
N GLY A 173 -4.10 -15.63 -6.04
CA GLY A 173 -2.76 -15.72 -6.63
C GLY A 173 -1.61 -15.80 -5.64
N ILE A 174 -1.86 -16.13 -4.38
CA ILE A 174 -0.81 -16.25 -3.35
C ILE A 174 0.29 -17.26 -3.73
N LEU A 175 0.04 -18.14 -4.68
CA LEU A 175 1.00 -19.17 -5.13
C LEU A 175 1.83 -18.78 -6.36
N VAL A 176 1.49 -17.75 -7.12
CA VAL A 176 2.24 -17.38 -8.34
C VAL A 176 2.26 -15.87 -8.56
N CYS A 177 2.76 -15.10 -7.62
CA CYS A 177 3.23 -13.76 -8.00
C CYS A 177 4.65 -13.88 -8.55
N ARG A 178 4.80 -14.34 -9.80
CA ARG A 178 5.96 -13.95 -10.60
C ARG A 178 5.75 -12.48 -10.92
N LEU A 179 6.36 -11.61 -10.14
CA LEU A 179 6.60 -10.24 -10.56
C LEU A 179 7.40 -10.30 -11.87
N ILE A 180 6.71 -10.07 -12.97
CA ILE A 180 7.36 -9.71 -14.22
C ILE A 180 7.77 -8.25 -14.03
N ILE A 181 9.05 -8.04 -13.85
CA ILE A 181 9.70 -6.72 -13.93
C ILE A 181 9.99 -6.41 -15.38
#